data_4afcf84f8e51a9ab4f4b8407db703817
#
_entry.id   4afcf84f8e51a9ab4f4b8407db703817
#
_cell.length_a   1.000
_cell.length_b   1.000
_cell.length_c   1.000
_cell.angle_alpha   90.00
_cell.angle_beta   90.00
_cell.angle_gamma   90.00
#
_symmetry.space_group_name_H-M   'P 1'
#
loop_
_entity.id
_entity.type
_entity.pdbx_description
1 polymer ?
#
loop_
_entity_poly.entity_id
_entity_poly.type
_entity_poly.pdbx_seq_one_letter_code
_entity_poly.pdbx_strand_id
1 'polypeptide(L)'
;FYEAVMNSHARMTYSKVAAILDGDPKLRQQYDPLVGHIEELNNLYKALKHARHQRGAVEFESEETRFIFNAQRKIDQIVPLVRNDAHKIIEECMIQANVAAARYIEKNEAFALFRVHDRPGEERLTGFRDFLAELGLELKGGLEPEPKDFAELAAKFEGRPDAELLSTMLLRSMRQAVYQADNIGHFGLALKSYA
;
A
#
# COMPACT_ATOMS: atom_id res chain seq x y z
N PHE A 1 21.47 -9.04 2.72
CA PHE A 1 21.33 -9.13 4.19
C PHE A 1 22.72 -9.25 4.81
N TYR A 2 23.00 -8.47 5.86
CA TYR A 2 24.25 -8.51 6.63
C TYR A 2 23.98 -7.99 8.06
N GLU A 3 24.78 -8.40 9.01
CA GLU A 3 24.75 -7.89 10.37
C GLU A 3 25.39 -6.50 10.43
N ALA A 4 24.78 -5.59 11.20
CA ALA A 4 25.27 -4.22 11.36
C ALA A 4 24.95 -3.66 12.74
N VAL A 5 25.78 -2.72 13.18
CA VAL A 5 25.51 -1.89 14.36
C VAL A 5 24.92 -0.57 13.87
N MET A 6 23.70 -0.24 14.35
CA MET A 6 23.04 1.01 14.03
C MET A 6 23.35 2.08 15.08
N ASN A 7 23.68 3.30 14.60
CA ASN A 7 23.72 4.50 15.41
C ASN A 7 22.62 5.45 14.98
N SER A 8 21.54 5.54 15.77
CA SER A 8 20.38 6.36 15.43
C SER A 8 20.69 7.84 15.68
N HIS A 9 20.59 8.67 14.64
CA HIS A 9 20.82 10.13 14.73
C HIS A 9 19.59 10.88 15.20
N ALA A 10 18.38 10.41 14.87
CA ALA A 10 17.15 11.07 15.26
C ALA A 10 15.95 10.12 15.20
N ARG A 11 14.98 10.33 16.09
CA ARG A 11 13.65 9.73 15.98
C ARG A 11 12.75 10.65 15.16
N MET A 12 12.54 10.31 13.89
CA MET A 12 11.64 11.04 13.01
C MET A 12 10.20 10.53 13.17
N THR A 13 9.24 11.46 13.05
CA THR A 13 7.81 11.16 12.96
C THR A 13 7.30 11.51 11.58
N TYR A 14 6.20 10.94 11.14
CA TYR A 14 5.58 11.25 9.85
C TYR A 14 5.32 12.75 9.68
N SER A 15 4.83 13.42 10.74
CA SER A 15 4.57 14.86 10.72
C SER A 15 5.83 15.69 10.54
N LYS A 16 6.94 15.31 11.20
CA LYS A 16 8.22 16.01 11.03
C LYS A 16 8.80 15.83 9.64
N VAL A 17 8.76 14.59 9.11
CA VAL A 17 9.24 14.30 7.76
C VAL A 17 8.42 15.04 6.72
N ALA A 18 7.08 15.03 6.85
CA ALA A 18 6.21 15.78 5.96
C ALA A 18 6.54 17.29 5.99
N ALA A 19 6.64 17.91 7.17
CA ALA A 19 6.97 19.33 7.30
C ALA A 19 8.36 19.67 6.73
N ILE A 20 9.37 18.79 6.86
CA ILE A 20 10.68 18.97 6.24
C ILE A 20 10.56 18.94 4.70
N LEU A 21 9.77 18.02 4.15
CA LEU A 21 9.53 17.94 2.72
C LEU A 21 8.74 19.14 2.18
N ASP A 22 7.82 19.66 3.00
CA ASP A 22 7.03 20.87 2.70
C ASP A 22 7.86 22.17 2.87
N GLY A 23 9.11 22.06 3.34
CA GLY A 23 10.03 23.18 3.41
C GLY A 23 10.04 23.97 4.74
N ASP A 24 9.54 23.40 5.86
CA ASP A 24 9.57 24.07 7.17
C ASP A 24 11.02 24.49 7.53
N PRO A 25 11.33 25.80 7.63
CA PRO A 25 12.70 26.26 7.80
C PRO A 25 13.28 25.89 9.17
N LYS A 26 12.46 25.79 10.21
CA LYS A 26 12.91 25.47 11.57
C LYS A 26 13.31 24.00 11.67
N LEU A 27 12.46 23.10 11.15
CA LEU A 27 12.75 21.67 11.15
C LEU A 27 13.91 21.34 10.20
N ARG A 28 13.99 21.98 9.04
CA ARG A 28 15.14 21.82 8.13
C ARG A 28 16.44 22.25 8.77
N GLN A 29 16.47 23.37 9.48
CA GLN A 29 17.66 23.80 10.24
C GLN A 29 17.99 22.83 11.39
N GLN A 30 16.99 22.38 12.15
CA GLN A 30 17.16 21.44 13.26
C GLN A 30 17.74 20.10 12.83
N TYR A 31 17.33 19.59 11.65
CA TYR A 31 17.69 18.29 11.11
C TYR A 31 18.54 18.40 9.84
N ASP A 32 19.27 19.49 9.67
CA ASP A 32 20.06 19.82 8.47
C ASP A 32 20.86 18.62 7.91
N PRO A 33 21.62 17.83 8.71
CA PRO A 33 22.37 16.69 8.19
C PRO A 33 21.51 15.56 7.62
N LEU A 34 20.19 15.52 7.96
CA LEU A 34 19.26 14.47 7.53
C LEU A 34 18.36 14.91 6.36
N VAL A 35 18.29 16.21 6.08
CA VAL A 35 17.37 16.76 5.07
C VAL A 35 17.61 16.13 3.71
N GLY A 36 18.86 16.07 3.24
CA GLY A 36 19.21 15.45 1.97
C GLY A 36 18.81 13.97 1.89
N HIS A 37 18.99 13.22 2.97
CA HIS A 37 18.57 11.81 3.01
C HIS A 37 17.03 11.64 2.96
N ILE A 38 16.29 12.55 3.60
CA ILE A 38 14.83 12.56 3.55
C ILE A 38 14.33 12.88 2.13
N GLU A 39 14.96 13.85 1.46
CA GLU A 39 14.65 14.20 0.07
C GLU A 39 14.92 13.02 -0.88
N GLU A 40 16.05 12.32 -0.70
CA GLU A 40 16.36 11.12 -1.49
C GLU A 40 15.39 9.97 -1.23
N LEU A 41 14.96 9.76 0.02
CA LEU A 41 13.89 8.79 0.32
C LEU A 41 12.57 9.15 -0.38
N ASN A 42 12.24 10.45 -0.47
CA ASN A 42 11.06 10.90 -1.19
C ASN A 42 11.19 10.69 -2.71
N ASN A 43 12.39 10.88 -3.27
CA ASN A 43 12.66 10.58 -4.67
C ASN A 43 12.54 9.07 -4.94
N LEU A 44 13.09 8.24 -4.05
CA LEU A 44 12.94 6.78 -4.10
C LEU A 44 11.45 6.38 -4.06
N TYR A 45 10.68 6.95 -3.14
CA TYR A 45 9.23 6.71 -3.06
C TYR A 45 8.54 7.00 -4.41
N LYS A 46 8.83 8.15 -5.02
CA LYS A 46 8.23 8.51 -6.33
C LYS A 46 8.55 7.50 -7.42
N ALA A 47 9.81 7.03 -7.45
CA ALA A 47 10.24 6.00 -8.39
C ALA A 47 9.55 4.65 -8.14
N LEU A 48 9.44 4.22 -6.87
CA LEU A 48 8.77 2.99 -6.49
C LEU A 48 7.26 3.04 -6.75
N LYS A 49 6.61 4.16 -6.46
CA LYS A 49 5.20 4.40 -6.80
C LYS A 49 4.95 4.29 -8.30
N HIS A 50 5.82 4.89 -9.12
CA HIS A 50 5.73 4.78 -10.56
C HIS A 50 5.87 3.32 -11.03
N ALA A 51 6.87 2.60 -10.52
CA ALA A 51 7.06 1.18 -10.83
C ALA A 51 5.88 0.30 -10.36
N ARG A 52 5.28 0.60 -9.21
CA ARG A 52 4.08 -0.05 -8.68
C ARG A 52 2.90 0.15 -9.64
N HIS A 53 2.67 1.37 -10.10
CA HIS A 53 1.62 1.67 -11.06
C HIS A 53 1.86 0.94 -12.41
N GLN A 54 3.09 0.98 -12.95
CA GLN A 54 3.43 0.24 -14.18
C GLN A 54 3.20 -1.27 -14.06
N ARG A 55 3.44 -1.83 -12.88
CA ARG A 55 3.21 -3.26 -12.57
C ARG A 55 1.72 -3.60 -12.50
N GLY A 56 0.84 -2.60 -12.37
CA GLY A 56 -0.60 -2.77 -12.25
C GLY A 56 -1.04 -3.22 -10.87
N ALA A 57 -0.32 -2.85 -9.82
CA ALA A 57 -0.79 -3.11 -8.45
C ALA A 57 -2.09 -2.34 -8.19
N VAL A 58 -3.03 -2.99 -7.51
CA VAL A 58 -4.32 -2.38 -7.15
C VAL A 58 -4.10 -1.46 -5.96
N GLU A 59 -4.46 -0.19 -6.10
CA GLU A 59 -4.43 0.77 -5.00
C GLU A 59 -5.84 0.88 -4.39
N PHE A 60 -5.91 0.69 -3.08
CA PHE A 60 -7.11 0.92 -2.31
C PHE A 60 -6.89 2.15 -1.42
N GLU A 61 -7.64 3.19 -1.66
CA GLU A 61 -7.74 4.28 -0.70
C GLU A 61 -8.81 3.89 0.34
N SER A 62 -8.35 3.55 1.54
CA SER A 62 -9.22 3.35 2.70
C SER A 62 -9.13 4.58 3.61
N GLU A 63 -10.26 5.14 3.97
CA GLU A 63 -10.32 6.14 5.03
C GLU A 63 -10.13 5.44 6.38
N GLU A 64 -8.97 5.65 6.99
CA GLU A 64 -8.73 5.26 8.36
C GLU A 64 -9.22 6.37 9.30
N THR A 65 -9.77 6.01 10.44
CA THR A 65 -10.20 6.96 11.45
C THR A 65 -9.28 6.96 12.66
N ARG A 66 -9.05 8.13 13.23
CA ARG A 66 -8.32 8.31 14.48
C ARG A 66 -9.25 8.79 15.57
N PHE A 67 -9.18 8.15 16.73
CA PHE A 67 -9.90 8.58 17.93
C PHE A 67 -9.07 9.60 18.69
N ILE A 68 -9.67 10.76 18.99
CA ILE A 68 -9.12 11.75 19.90
C ILE A 68 -9.80 11.54 21.26
N PHE A 69 -8.98 11.41 22.30
CA PHE A 69 -9.46 11.19 23.67
C PHE A 69 -9.35 12.47 24.48
N ASN A 70 -10.36 12.75 25.29
CA ASN A 70 -10.34 13.84 26.26
C ASN A 70 -9.50 13.47 27.52
N ALA A 71 -9.39 14.43 28.46
CA ALA A 71 -8.63 14.23 29.70
C ALA A 71 -9.14 13.07 30.56
N GLN A 72 -10.41 12.68 30.41
CA GLN A 72 -11.05 11.54 31.09
C GLN A 72 -10.88 10.21 30.33
N ARG A 73 -10.06 10.19 29.26
CA ARG A 73 -9.82 9.04 28.37
C ARG A 73 -11.07 8.51 27.67
N LYS A 74 -12.10 9.36 27.49
CA LYS A 74 -13.26 9.07 26.65
C LYS A 74 -13.04 9.61 25.26
N ILE A 75 -13.66 8.98 24.26
CA ILE A 75 -13.60 9.46 22.87
C ILE A 75 -14.25 10.85 22.84
N ASP A 76 -13.48 11.85 22.42
CA ASP A 76 -13.90 13.22 22.24
C ASP A 76 -14.30 13.46 20.78
N GLN A 77 -13.47 13.02 19.85
CA GLN A 77 -13.71 13.17 18.42
C GLN A 77 -13.23 11.93 17.66
N ILE A 78 -13.89 11.67 16.53
CA ILE A 78 -13.45 10.71 15.51
C ILE A 78 -13.11 11.53 14.28
N VAL A 79 -11.84 11.52 13.88
CA VAL A 79 -11.35 12.30 12.75
C VAL A 79 -10.70 11.39 11.70
N PRO A 80 -10.77 11.70 10.40
CA PRO A 80 -10.06 10.95 9.39
C PRO A 80 -8.54 11.03 9.62
N LEU A 81 -7.86 9.91 9.45
CA LEU A 81 -6.40 9.85 9.44
C LEU A 81 -5.90 10.26 8.06
N VAL A 82 -5.39 11.48 7.95
CA VAL A 82 -4.79 11.96 6.71
C VAL A 82 -3.40 11.32 6.54
N ARG A 83 -3.25 10.44 5.56
CA ARG A 83 -1.97 9.85 5.17
C ARG A 83 -1.22 10.84 4.29
N ASN A 84 -0.02 11.25 4.73
CA ASN A 84 0.89 12.10 3.96
C ASN A 84 1.98 11.28 3.27
N ASP A 85 2.83 11.93 2.47
CA ASP A 85 3.89 11.26 1.72
C ASP A 85 4.90 10.53 2.62
N ALA A 86 5.12 11.00 3.86
CA ALA A 86 6.00 10.31 4.79
C ALA A 86 5.48 8.90 5.18
N HIS A 87 4.17 8.71 5.28
CA HIS A 87 3.56 7.37 5.47
C HIS A 87 3.80 6.50 4.25
N LYS A 88 3.62 7.07 3.05
CA LYS A 88 3.76 6.36 1.77
C LYS A 88 5.22 5.98 1.48
N ILE A 89 6.19 6.80 1.88
CA ILE A 89 7.62 6.48 1.83
C ILE A 89 7.88 5.17 2.61
N ILE A 90 7.41 5.09 3.84
CA ILE A 90 7.63 3.91 4.68
C ILE A 90 6.90 2.69 4.12
N GLU A 91 5.67 2.85 3.63
CA GLU A 91 4.92 1.76 2.99
C GLU A 91 5.70 1.15 1.81
N GLU A 92 6.18 1.97 0.89
CA GLU A 92 6.94 1.46 -0.26
C GLU A 92 8.27 0.81 0.16
N CYS A 93 8.98 1.39 1.14
CA CYS A 93 10.18 0.77 1.70
C CYS A 93 9.87 -0.59 2.35
N MET A 94 8.76 -0.72 3.09
CA MET A 94 8.34 -1.99 3.69
C MET A 94 7.99 -3.02 2.62
N ILE A 95 7.29 -2.62 1.55
CA ILE A 95 6.99 -3.52 0.42
C ILE A 95 8.30 -4.04 -0.19
N GLN A 96 9.27 -3.17 -0.45
CA GLN A 96 10.56 -3.59 -1.02
C GLN A 96 11.37 -4.46 -0.07
N ALA A 97 11.35 -4.18 1.24
CA ALA A 97 12.00 -5.01 2.24
C ALA A 97 11.41 -6.45 2.25
N ASN A 98 10.08 -6.55 2.19
CA ASN A 98 9.39 -7.84 2.14
C ASN A 98 9.64 -8.59 0.83
N VAL A 99 9.71 -7.90 -0.31
CA VAL A 99 10.13 -8.50 -1.59
C VAL A 99 11.57 -9.01 -1.50
N ALA A 100 12.47 -8.22 -0.91
CA ALA A 100 13.87 -8.62 -0.74
C ALA A 100 14.01 -9.83 0.20
N ALA A 101 13.23 -9.87 1.30
CA ALA A 101 13.17 -10.99 2.22
C ALA A 101 12.68 -12.26 1.52
N ALA A 102 11.58 -12.19 0.78
CA ALA A 102 11.04 -13.31 0.03
C ALA A 102 12.06 -13.88 -0.97
N ARG A 103 12.70 -13.01 -1.75
CA ARG A 103 13.75 -13.42 -2.71
C ARG A 103 14.98 -14.05 -2.02
N TYR A 104 15.34 -13.56 -0.84
CA TYR A 104 16.44 -14.12 -0.06
C TYR A 104 16.10 -15.53 0.44
N ILE A 105 14.89 -15.74 0.93
CA ILE A 105 14.36 -17.03 1.36
C ILE A 105 14.37 -18.02 0.19
N GLU A 106 13.82 -17.66 -0.96
CA GLU A 106 13.79 -18.48 -2.17
C GLU A 106 15.21 -18.84 -2.65
N LYS A 107 16.10 -17.86 -2.71
CA LYS A 107 17.49 -18.07 -3.13
C LYS A 107 18.27 -19.06 -2.25
N ASN A 108 17.94 -19.11 -0.96
CA ASN A 108 18.62 -19.99 0.00
C ASN A 108 17.83 -21.29 0.26
N GLU A 109 16.75 -21.52 -0.47
CA GLU A 109 15.88 -22.70 -0.30
C GLU A 109 15.44 -22.91 1.16
N ALA A 110 15.23 -21.81 1.89
CA ALA A 110 14.91 -21.84 3.30
C ALA A 110 13.41 -21.99 3.53
N PHE A 111 13.05 -22.75 4.56
CA PHE A 111 11.65 -22.86 5.00
C PHE A 111 11.19 -21.54 5.65
N ALA A 112 10.14 -20.96 5.08
CA ALA A 112 9.52 -19.76 5.63
C ALA A 112 8.05 -19.66 5.20
N LEU A 113 7.36 -18.66 5.74
CA LEU A 113 6.01 -18.33 5.32
C LEU A 113 6.06 -17.12 4.37
N PHE A 114 5.41 -17.28 3.22
CA PHE A 114 5.15 -16.19 2.29
C PHE A 114 3.78 -15.58 2.58
N ARG A 115 3.68 -14.26 2.48
CA ARG A 115 2.38 -13.60 2.49
C ARG A 115 1.82 -13.58 1.07
N VAL A 116 0.90 -14.47 0.82
CA VAL A 116 0.33 -14.69 -0.50
C VAL A 116 -1.06 -14.07 -0.62
N HIS A 117 -1.40 -13.67 -1.83
CA HIS A 117 -2.74 -13.19 -2.17
C HIS A 117 -3.16 -13.82 -3.49
N ASP A 118 -4.09 -14.74 -3.39
CA ASP A 118 -4.60 -15.48 -4.53
C ASP A 118 -5.55 -14.64 -5.38
N ARG A 119 -5.83 -15.10 -6.59
CA ARG A 119 -6.81 -14.51 -7.50
C ARG A 119 -8.22 -14.53 -6.90
N PRO A 120 -9.11 -13.60 -7.29
CA PRO A 120 -10.52 -13.64 -6.92
C PRO A 120 -11.15 -14.99 -7.31
N GLY A 121 -12.04 -15.50 -6.45
CA GLY A 121 -12.82 -16.70 -6.79
C GLY A 121 -13.88 -16.39 -7.85
N GLU A 122 -14.20 -17.38 -8.69
CA GLU A 122 -15.11 -17.25 -9.83
C GLU A 122 -16.49 -16.67 -9.44
N GLU A 123 -17.09 -17.19 -8.37
CA GLU A 123 -18.39 -16.74 -7.88
C GLU A 123 -18.38 -15.23 -7.50
N ARG A 124 -17.34 -14.81 -6.74
CA ARG A 124 -17.19 -13.40 -6.34
C ARG A 124 -16.91 -12.51 -7.53
N LEU A 125 -16.14 -12.99 -8.48
CA LEU A 125 -15.82 -12.27 -9.70
C LEU A 125 -17.07 -12.05 -10.56
N THR A 126 -17.91 -13.09 -10.72
CA THR A 126 -19.17 -13.01 -11.45
C THR A 126 -20.10 -12.01 -10.78
N GLY A 127 -20.36 -12.15 -9.47
CA GLY A 127 -21.22 -11.21 -8.76
C GLY A 127 -20.72 -9.76 -8.80
N PHE A 128 -19.40 -9.56 -8.81
CA PHE A 128 -18.82 -8.22 -8.96
C PHE A 128 -19.05 -7.66 -10.37
N ARG A 129 -18.95 -8.49 -11.41
CA ARG A 129 -19.24 -8.07 -12.79
C ARG A 129 -20.71 -7.73 -13.01
N ASP A 130 -21.62 -8.51 -12.44
CA ASP A 130 -23.06 -8.24 -12.52
C ASP A 130 -23.35 -6.87 -11.87
N PHE A 131 -22.80 -6.62 -10.69
CA PHE A 131 -22.90 -5.33 -10.02
C PHE A 131 -22.34 -4.17 -10.86
N LEU A 132 -21.18 -4.34 -11.49
CA LEU A 132 -20.59 -3.32 -12.36
C LEU A 132 -21.44 -3.03 -13.59
N ALA A 133 -22.03 -4.07 -14.20
CA ALA A 133 -22.88 -3.94 -15.37
C ALA A 133 -24.13 -3.07 -15.11
N GLU A 134 -24.74 -3.17 -13.91
CA GLU A 134 -25.85 -2.31 -13.49
C GLU A 134 -25.47 -0.82 -13.46
N LEU A 135 -24.17 -0.52 -13.24
CA LEU A 135 -23.61 0.84 -13.18
C LEU A 135 -22.95 1.29 -14.48
N GLY A 136 -23.06 0.50 -15.56
CA GLY A 136 -22.44 0.77 -16.85
C GLY A 136 -20.92 0.68 -16.84
N LEU A 137 -20.35 -0.08 -15.89
CA LEU A 137 -18.92 -0.33 -15.77
C LEU A 137 -18.58 -1.75 -16.18
N GLU A 138 -17.35 -1.96 -16.62
CA GLU A 138 -16.86 -3.26 -17.06
C GLU A 138 -15.46 -3.53 -16.51
N LEU A 139 -15.27 -4.74 -15.93
CA LEU A 139 -13.96 -5.28 -15.60
C LEU A 139 -13.44 -6.08 -16.80
N LYS A 140 -12.34 -5.62 -17.37
CA LYS A 140 -11.64 -6.29 -18.47
C LYS A 140 -11.00 -7.63 -18.03
N GLY A 141 -10.31 -8.30 -18.95
CA GLY A 141 -9.54 -9.51 -18.65
C GLY A 141 -10.31 -10.83 -18.73
N GLY A 142 -11.53 -10.84 -19.25
CA GLY A 142 -12.29 -12.07 -19.50
C GLY A 142 -12.47 -12.91 -18.23
N LEU A 143 -12.30 -14.25 -18.32
CA LEU A 143 -12.49 -15.17 -17.18
C LEU A 143 -11.37 -15.08 -16.13
N GLU A 144 -10.18 -14.62 -16.50
CA GLU A 144 -9.00 -14.53 -15.64
C GLU A 144 -8.41 -13.12 -15.64
N PRO A 145 -9.09 -12.11 -15.07
CA PRO A 145 -8.57 -10.77 -15.04
C PRO A 145 -7.26 -10.69 -14.23
N GLU A 146 -6.35 -9.84 -14.68
CA GLU A 146 -5.08 -9.60 -14.04
C GLU A 146 -5.15 -8.41 -13.07
N PRO A 147 -4.19 -8.23 -12.16
CA PRO A 147 -4.17 -7.08 -11.25
C PRO A 147 -4.32 -5.74 -11.98
N LYS A 148 -3.73 -5.60 -13.16
CA LYS A 148 -3.81 -4.40 -13.99
C LYS A 148 -5.24 -4.07 -14.42
N ASP A 149 -6.07 -5.07 -14.70
CA ASP A 149 -7.47 -4.85 -15.09
C ASP A 149 -8.27 -4.25 -13.93
N PHE A 150 -7.97 -4.67 -12.70
CA PHE A 150 -8.55 -4.10 -11.48
C PHE A 150 -8.04 -2.69 -11.22
N ALA A 151 -6.75 -2.43 -11.44
CA ALA A 151 -6.16 -1.09 -11.30
C ALA A 151 -6.77 -0.10 -12.31
N GLU A 152 -6.93 -0.52 -13.57
CA GLU A 152 -7.60 0.27 -14.61
C GLU A 152 -9.08 0.54 -14.28
N LEU A 153 -9.77 -0.43 -13.68
CA LEU A 153 -11.13 -0.25 -13.23
C LEU A 153 -11.21 0.72 -12.04
N ALA A 154 -10.35 0.54 -11.02
CA ALA A 154 -10.31 1.41 -9.85
C ALA A 154 -10.05 2.89 -10.21
N ALA A 155 -9.20 3.14 -11.21
CA ALA A 155 -8.95 4.49 -11.71
C ALA A 155 -10.22 5.17 -12.27
N LYS A 156 -11.21 4.41 -12.72
CA LYS A 156 -12.50 4.97 -13.21
C LYS A 156 -13.45 5.38 -12.07
N PHE A 157 -13.14 5.01 -10.83
CA PHE A 157 -13.95 5.37 -9.67
C PHE A 157 -13.68 6.80 -9.20
N GLU A 158 -12.51 7.35 -9.55
CA GLU A 158 -12.09 8.68 -9.13
C GLU A 158 -13.10 9.76 -9.56
N GLY A 159 -13.49 10.60 -8.60
CA GLY A 159 -14.46 11.68 -8.84
C GLY A 159 -15.93 11.25 -8.96
N ARG A 160 -16.25 9.96 -8.85
CA ARG A 160 -17.63 9.48 -8.87
C ARG A 160 -18.29 9.63 -7.49
N PRO A 161 -19.57 9.95 -7.42
CA PRO A 161 -20.29 10.04 -6.13
C PRO A 161 -20.42 8.69 -5.41
N ASP A 162 -20.31 7.56 -6.15
CA ASP A 162 -20.38 6.20 -5.67
C ASP A 162 -19.00 5.52 -5.52
N ALA A 163 -17.89 6.29 -5.60
CA ALA A 163 -16.51 5.78 -5.58
C ALA A 163 -16.19 4.91 -4.36
N GLU A 164 -16.68 5.27 -3.18
CA GLU A 164 -16.47 4.53 -1.94
C GLU A 164 -17.17 3.15 -1.99
N LEU A 165 -18.42 3.11 -2.47
CA LEU A 165 -19.16 1.87 -2.67
C LEU A 165 -18.44 0.95 -3.67
N LEU A 166 -18.03 1.51 -4.82
CA LEU A 166 -17.31 0.78 -5.86
C LEU A 166 -15.99 0.20 -5.33
N SER A 167 -15.22 0.99 -4.60
CA SER A 167 -13.96 0.55 -3.97
C SER A 167 -14.19 -0.57 -2.94
N THR A 168 -15.27 -0.45 -2.15
CA THR A 168 -15.66 -1.48 -1.18
C THR A 168 -16.05 -2.78 -1.89
N MET A 169 -16.84 -2.71 -2.96
CA MET A 169 -17.27 -3.89 -3.72
C MET A 169 -16.10 -4.55 -4.45
N LEU A 170 -15.18 -3.76 -5.00
CA LEU A 170 -13.94 -4.26 -5.59
C LEU A 170 -13.10 -5.00 -4.53
N LEU A 171 -12.90 -4.41 -3.34
CA LEU A 171 -12.16 -5.04 -2.25
C LEU A 171 -12.82 -6.36 -1.80
N ARG A 172 -14.15 -6.40 -1.70
CA ARG A 172 -14.90 -7.61 -1.32
C ARG A 172 -14.87 -8.71 -2.38
N SER A 173 -14.66 -8.36 -3.65
CA SER A 173 -14.50 -9.34 -4.72
C SER A 173 -13.20 -10.11 -4.62
N MET A 174 -12.19 -9.54 -3.97
CA MET A 174 -10.88 -10.16 -3.79
C MET A 174 -10.84 -11.16 -2.64
N ARG A 175 -9.86 -12.05 -2.66
CA ARG A 175 -9.53 -12.90 -1.53
C ARG A 175 -8.74 -12.11 -0.50
N GLN A 176 -8.66 -12.62 0.73
CA GLN A 176 -7.76 -12.07 1.74
C GLN A 176 -6.35 -12.64 1.56
N ALA A 177 -5.34 -11.80 1.79
CA ALA A 177 -3.97 -12.28 1.85
C ALA A 177 -3.75 -13.14 3.10
N VAL A 178 -3.06 -14.27 2.93
CA VAL A 178 -2.78 -15.26 3.98
C VAL A 178 -1.28 -15.56 4.05
N TYR A 179 -0.85 -16.20 5.13
CA TYR A 179 0.50 -16.75 5.25
C TYR A 179 0.46 -18.24 4.96
N GLN A 180 1.34 -18.71 4.06
CA GLN A 180 1.52 -20.13 3.73
C GLN A 180 2.95 -20.41 3.28
N ALA A 181 3.34 -21.69 3.29
CA ALA A 181 4.67 -22.13 2.88
C ALA A 181 4.87 -22.01 1.35
N ASP A 182 3.82 -22.30 0.57
CA ASP A 182 3.89 -22.25 -0.90
C ASP A 182 3.74 -20.82 -1.40
N ASN A 183 4.72 -20.36 -2.18
CA ASN A 183 4.65 -19.05 -2.81
C ASN A 183 3.80 -19.09 -4.08
N ILE A 184 2.60 -18.55 -4.02
CA ILE A 184 1.71 -18.34 -5.19
C ILE A 184 1.70 -16.88 -5.67
N GLY A 185 2.57 -16.03 -5.10
CA GLY A 185 2.61 -14.60 -5.38
C GLY A 185 1.58 -13.79 -4.60
N HIS A 186 1.56 -12.50 -4.86
CA HIS A 186 0.63 -11.56 -4.23
C HIS A 186 -0.15 -10.77 -5.28
N PHE A 187 -1.36 -11.24 -5.60
CA PHE A 187 -2.20 -10.70 -6.66
C PHE A 187 -2.41 -9.19 -6.53
N GLY A 188 -2.92 -8.70 -5.41
CA GLY A 188 -3.22 -7.27 -5.23
C GLY A 188 -2.01 -6.32 -5.35
N LEU A 189 -0.81 -6.80 -5.03
CA LEU A 189 0.44 -6.04 -5.22
C LEU A 189 1.09 -6.29 -6.58
N ALA A 190 0.54 -7.18 -7.40
CA ALA A 190 1.13 -7.66 -8.66
C ALA A 190 2.60 -8.11 -8.47
N LEU A 191 2.87 -8.85 -7.40
CA LEU A 191 4.21 -9.34 -7.03
C LEU A 191 4.28 -10.85 -7.15
N LYS A 192 5.43 -11.34 -7.64
CA LYS A 192 5.69 -12.79 -7.77
C LYS A 192 6.07 -13.44 -6.44
N SER A 193 6.63 -12.67 -5.49
CA SER A 193 7.10 -13.16 -4.20
C SER A 193 7.03 -12.04 -3.17
N TYR A 194 6.52 -12.35 -1.97
CA TYR A 194 6.32 -11.40 -0.89
C TYR A 194 6.28 -12.16 0.46
N ALA A 195 7.02 -11.68 1.49
CA ALA A 195 7.12 -12.32 2.79
C ALA A 195 7.04 -11.30 3.94
#